data_50b59d62aa7f06945360ffa2b53f42b8
#
_entry.id   50b59d62aa7f06945360ffa2b53f42b8
#
_cell.length_a   1.000
_cell.length_b   1.000
_cell.length_c   1.000
_cell.angle_alpha   90.00
_cell.angle_beta   90.00
_cell.angle_gamma   90.00
#
_symmetry.space_group_name_H-M   'P 1'
#
loop_
_entity.id
_entity.type
_entity.pdbx_description
1 polymer ?
#
loop_
_entity_poly.entity_id
_entity_poly.type
_entity_poly.pdbx_seq_one_letter_code
_entity_poly.pdbx_strand_id
1 'polypeptide(L)'
;MIPHEAVGQVTEIAHDNAERVDTEGVFPAEAVTALREGGLLGLVLPEDVGGSGCGPVEFTEVLTALASACGSTAMIYLMHAAAAVTLAQAPPPGMPDLLTGMAKGEVLGTLAFSEKGSRSHFWAPVSSASANGDTVTMQADKSWVTSAGFADVYVVSAGSASGTAGEVDLYAMAKDAPGLTVAGPWIGMGLRGNASAPMTIDASIPVAHRLGDQGAGFGLMMNTVLPWFNLGNAAVSLGLSSAANTAALAHVGSARLEHQNEALSALPTIRAQIARMGISLAAQRAFLAHAARSVSEPDETTMLNVLAVKASANDAALAITDTAMRVCGGAAFSKHLPIERAFRDARAGSVMAPTADVLYDFYGKAVAGLPLF
;
A
#
# COMPACT_ATOMS: atom_id res chain seq x y z
N MET A 1 13.40 -3.28 -16.30
CA MET A 1 14.18 -2.03 -15.98
C MET A 1 13.21 -0.91 -15.64
N ILE A 2 13.48 -0.12 -14.57
CA ILE A 2 12.59 0.99 -14.15
C ILE A 2 12.53 2.05 -15.26
N PRO A 3 11.34 2.49 -15.68
CA PRO A 3 11.18 3.60 -16.62
C PRO A 3 11.29 4.93 -15.86
N HIS A 4 12.53 5.34 -15.51
CA HIS A 4 12.80 6.50 -14.63
C HIS A 4 12.16 7.80 -15.11
N GLU A 5 12.07 8.04 -16.42
CA GLU A 5 11.42 9.23 -16.97
C GLU A 5 9.92 9.23 -16.62
N ALA A 6 9.23 8.11 -16.83
CA ALA A 6 7.82 7.96 -16.47
C ALA A 6 7.60 8.12 -14.95
N VAL A 7 8.47 7.54 -14.11
CA VAL A 7 8.43 7.71 -12.67
C VAL A 7 8.57 9.18 -12.29
N GLY A 8 9.51 9.91 -12.88
CA GLY A 8 9.69 11.35 -12.67
C GLY A 8 8.43 12.14 -13.01
N GLN A 9 7.87 11.90 -14.19
CA GLN A 9 6.65 12.56 -14.68
C GLN A 9 5.44 12.30 -13.76
N VAL A 10 5.19 11.04 -13.39
CA VAL A 10 4.09 10.69 -12.48
C VAL A 10 4.29 11.33 -11.10
N THR A 11 5.53 11.35 -10.59
CA THR A 11 5.85 11.95 -9.31
C THR A 11 5.58 13.47 -9.31
N GLU A 12 5.92 14.17 -10.38
CA GLU A 12 5.63 15.60 -10.56
C GLU A 12 4.12 15.86 -10.59
N ILE A 13 3.36 15.13 -11.42
CA ILE A 13 1.90 15.24 -11.50
C ILE A 13 1.25 14.94 -10.14
N ALA A 14 1.73 13.91 -9.43
CA ALA A 14 1.22 13.56 -8.11
C ALA A 14 1.52 14.65 -7.07
N HIS A 15 2.71 15.28 -7.14
CA HIS A 15 3.10 16.38 -6.27
C HIS A 15 2.20 17.60 -6.47
N ASP A 16 2.00 18.02 -7.71
CA ASP A 16 1.23 19.22 -8.06
C ASP A 16 -0.25 19.12 -7.66
N ASN A 17 -0.79 17.90 -7.66
CA ASN A 17 -2.18 17.64 -7.28
C ASN A 17 -2.37 17.24 -5.80
N ALA A 18 -1.29 17.00 -5.05
CA ALA A 18 -1.37 16.40 -3.71
C ALA A 18 -2.18 17.21 -2.69
N GLU A 19 -2.13 18.55 -2.75
CA GLU A 19 -2.90 19.43 -1.88
C GLU A 19 -4.40 19.32 -2.18
N ARG A 20 -4.81 19.37 -3.45
CA ARG A 20 -6.19 19.21 -3.88
C ARG A 20 -6.74 17.84 -3.52
N VAL A 21 -5.96 16.78 -3.81
CA VAL A 21 -6.32 15.39 -3.49
C VAL A 21 -6.59 15.22 -1.99
N ASP A 22 -5.78 15.84 -1.13
CA ASP A 22 -5.98 15.77 0.33
C ASP A 22 -7.12 16.66 0.81
N THR A 23 -7.19 17.92 0.40
CA THR A 23 -8.18 18.88 0.91
C THR A 23 -9.60 18.54 0.49
N GLU A 24 -9.79 18.17 -0.77
CA GLU A 24 -11.08 17.80 -1.33
C GLU A 24 -11.44 16.33 -1.14
N GLY A 25 -10.45 15.47 -0.82
CA GLY A 25 -10.65 14.02 -0.70
C GLY A 25 -10.97 13.36 -2.04
N VAL A 26 -10.48 13.92 -3.14
CA VAL A 26 -10.78 13.43 -4.50
C VAL A 26 -9.76 12.41 -4.96
N PHE A 27 -10.21 11.47 -5.78
CA PHE A 27 -9.32 10.48 -6.39
C PHE A 27 -8.29 11.15 -7.30
N PRO A 28 -6.98 10.78 -7.24
CA PRO A 28 -5.91 11.42 -8.01
C PRO A 28 -5.90 10.93 -9.47
N ALA A 29 -6.95 11.26 -10.22
CA ALA A 29 -7.19 10.74 -11.57
C ALA A 29 -6.05 11.04 -12.53
N GLU A 30 -5.47 12.25 -12.44
CA GLU A 30 -4.36 12.68 -13.31
C GLU A 30 -3.10 11.84 -13.09
N ALA A 31 -2.75 11.59 -11.81
CA ALA A 31 -1.60 10.75 -11.47
C ALA A 31 -1.83 9.28 -11.84
N VAL A 32 -3.07 8.76 -11.69
CA VAL A 32 -3.43 7.40 -12.11
C VAL A 32 -3.39 7.27 -13.62
N THR A 33 -3.83 8.28 -14.36
CA THR A 33 -3.70 8.31 -15.83
C THR A 33 -2.23 8.27 -16.25
N ALA A 34 -1.38 9.07 -15.61
CA ALA A 34 0.05 9.06 -15.87
C ALA A 34 0.72 7.72 -15.52
N LEU A 35 0.28 7.03 -14.45
CA LEU A 35 0.72 5.66 -14.14
C LEU A 35 0.37 4.67 -15.27
N ARG A 36 -0.83 4.78 -15.84
CA ARG A 36 -1.29 3.97 -16.97
C ARG A 36 -0.44 4.21 -18.22
N GLU A 37 -0.33 5.48 -18.63
CA GLU A 37 0.38 5.91 -19.84
C GLU A 37 1.90 5.67 -19.73
N GLY A 38 2.47 5.79 -18.53
CA GLY A 38 3.89 5.51 -18.26
C GLY A 38 4.24 4.03 -18.17
N GLY A 39 3.27 3.11 -18.33
CA GLY A 39 3.49 1.67 -18.23
C GLY A 39 3.79 1.16 -16.81
N LEU A 40 3.59 2.00 -15.78
CA LEU A 40 3.92 1.64 -14.41
C LEU A 40 2.95 0.64 -13.81
N LEU A 41 1.72 0.53 -14.33
CA LEU A 41 0.79 -0.53 -13.90
C LEU A 41 1.30 -1.93 -14.28
N GLY A 42 2.10 -2.05 -15.35
CA GLY A 42 2.75 -3.29 -15.77
C GLY A 42 4.11 -3.57 -15.12
N LEU A 43 4.60 -2.69 -14.21
CA LEU A 43 5.98 -2.75 -13.70
C LEU A 43 6.36 -4.13 -13.15
N VAL A 44 5.50 -4.72 -12.32
CA VAL A 44 5.76 -5.97 -11.58
C VAL A 44 5.23 -7.22 -12.30
N LEU A 45 4.55 -7.04 -13.44
CA LEU A 45 4.02 -8.15 -14.21
C LEU A 45 5.10 -8.79 -15.09
N PRO A 46 5.00 -10.10 -15.38
CA PRO A 46 5.91 -10.80 -16.27
C PRO A 46 5.99 -10.20 -17.69
N GLU A 47 7.14 -10.36 -18.32
CA GLU A 47 7.36 -9.85 -19.69
C GLU A 47 6.50 -10.55 -20.75
N ASP A 48 6.16 -11.82 -20.57
CA ASP A 48 5.33 -12.60 -21.48
C ASP A 48 3.88 -12.11 -21.59
N VAL A 49 3.39 -11.39 -20.58
CA VAL A 49 2.09 -10.69 -20.63
C VAL A 49 2.21 -9.20 -20.99
N GLY A 50 3.42 -8.74 -21.32
CA GLY A 50 3.72 -7.35 -21.68
C GLY A 50 4.12 -6.46 -20.51
N GLY A 51 4.39 -7.01 -19.33
CA GLY A 51 4.91 -6.30 -18.17
C GLY A 51 6.42 -6.01 -18.27
N SER A 52 6.97 -5.34 -17.24
CA SER A 52 8.41 -5.00 -17.19
C SER A 52 9.27 -6.03 -16.46
N GLY A 53 8.67 -7.04 -15.83
CA GLY A 53 9.37 -8.07 -15.06
C GLY A 53 10.18 -7.55 -13.87
N CYS A 54 9.85 -6.36 -13.37
CA CYS A 54 10.57 -5.76 -12.24
C CYS A 54 10.22 -6.44 -10.93
N GLY A 55 11.23 -6.58 -10.06
CA GLY A 55 11.11 -7.24 -8.77
C GLY A 55 10.78 -6.29 -7.61
N PRO A 56 10.85 -6.82 -6.37
CA PRO A 56 10.59 -6.06 -5.15
C PRO A 56 11.50 -4.84 -4.96
N VAL A 57 12.74 -4.89 -5.44
CA VAL A 57 13.70 -3.77 -5.31
C VAL A 57 13.21 -2.56 -6.11
N GLU A 58 12.95 -2.76 -7.41
CA GLU A 58 12.45 -1.72 -8.30
C GLU A 58 11.07 -1.21 -7.86
N PHE A 59 10.20 -2.11 -7.44
CA PHE A 59 8.88 -1.76 -6.91
C PHE A 59 8.97 -0.80 -5.72
N THR A 60 9.82 -1.10 -4.73
CA THR A 60 9.96 -0.25 -3.53
C THR A 60 10.62 1.09 -3.84
N GLU A 61 11.50 1.16 -4.82
CA GLU A 61 12.11 2.41 -5.30
C GLU A 61 11.03 3.34 -5.91
N VAL A 62 10.26 2.83 -6.89
CA VAL A 62 9.16 3.57 -7.53
C VAL A 62 8.15 4.04 -6.49
N LEU A 63 7.73 3.15 -5.60
CA LEU A 63 6.71 3.44 -4.61
C LEU A 63 7.17 4.50 -3.58
N THR A 64 8.45 4.45 -3.17
CA THR A 64 9.04 5.46 -2.28
C THR A 64 9.04 6.85 -2.94
N ALA A 65 9.36 6.92 -4.24
CA ALA A 65 9.31 8.17 -5.00
C ALA A 65 7.88 8.73 -5.07
N LEU A 66 6.90 7.92 -5.45
CA LEU A 66 5.49 8.32 -5.50
C LEU A 66 4.97 8.79 -4.14
N ALA A 67 5.31 8.08 -3.06
CA ALA A 67 4.87 8.42 -1.72
C ALA A 67 5.48 9.73 -1.20
N SER A 68 6.66 10.11 -1.68
CA SER A 68 7.25 11.41 -1.34
C SER A 68 6.49 12.59 -1.97
N ALA A 69 5.73 12.34 -3.02
CA ALA A 69 4.89 13.32 -3.69
C ALA A 69 3.43 13.30 -3.17
N CYS A 70 2.80 12.12 -3.18
CA CYS A 70 1.40 11.96 -2.76
C CYS A 70 1.16 10.57 -2.16
N GLY A 71 0.86 10.51 -0.85
CA GLY A 71 0.56 9.25 -0.16
C GLY A 71 -0.65 8.52 -0.72
N SER A 72 -1.69 9.23 -1.15
CA SER A 72 -2.89 8.63 -1.75
C SER A 72 -2.59 7.93 -3.07
N THR A 73 -1.84 8.58 -3.98
CA THR A 73 -1.39 7.98 -5.25
C THR A 73 -0.52 6.75 -5.01
N ALA A 74 0.44 6.86 -4.09
CA ALA A 74 1.30 5.74 -3.73
C ALA A 74 0.52 4.54 -3.16
N MET A 75 -0.48 4.77 -2.32
CA MET A 75 -1.31 3.69 -1.78
C MET A 75 -2.15 3.02 -2.87
N ILE A 76 -2.71 3.76 -3.82
CA ILE A 76 -3.41 3.21 -4.98
C ILE A 76 -2.47 2.30 -5.77
N TYR A 77 -1.25 2.78 -6.05
CA TYR A 77 -0.26 2.01 -6.78
C TYR A 77 0.20 0.75 -6.03
N LEU A 78 0.40 0.85 -4.69
CA LEU A 78 0.69 -0.31 -3.85
C LEU A 78 -0.37 -1.39 -3.99
N MET A 79 -1.65 -1.00 -3.85
CA MET A 79 -2.75 -1.98 -3.89
C MET A 79 -2.94 -2.58 -5.29
N HIS A 80 -2.67 -1.79 -6.34
CA HIS A 80 -2.61 -2.32 -7.70
C HIS A 80 -1.49 -3.35 -7.86
N ALA A 81 -0.27 -3.03 -7.46
CA ALA A 81 0.86 -3.95 -7.59
C ALA A 81 0.64 -5.24 -6.79
N ALA A 82 0.11 -5.15 -5.56
CA ALA A 82 -0.22 -6.33 -4.76
C ALA A 82 -1.30 -7.20 -5.42
N ALA A 83 -2.32 -6.60 -6.05
CA ALA A 83 -3.31 -7.34 -6.84
C ALA A 83 -2.67 -7.96 -8.09
N ALA A 84 -1.82 -7.21 -8.81
CA ALA A 84 -1.16 -7.64 -10.03
C ALA A 84 -0.29 -8.88 -9.80
N VAL A 85 0.57 -8.86 -8.77
CA VAL A 85 1.44 -10.02 -8.46
C VAL A 85 0.63 -11.23 -7.99
N THR A 86 -0.49 -11.02 -7.29
CA THR A 86 -1.37 -12.10 -6.84
C THR A 86 -2.08 -12.75 -8.04
N LEU A 87 -2.59 -11.95 -8.97
CA LEU A 87 -3.20 -12.41 -10.21
C LEU A 87 -2.19 -13.09 -11.13
N ALA A 88 -0.96 -12.60 -11.20
CA ALA A 88 0.10 -13.23 -11.99
C ALA A 88 0.55 -14.59 -11.40
N GLN A 89 0.55 -14.73 -10.07
CA GLN A 89 0.88 -15.98 -9.38
C GLN A 89 -0.17 -17.07 -9.61
N ALA A 90 -1.44 -16.70 -9.72
CA ALA A 90 -2.57 -17.62 -9.90
C ALA A 90 -3.63 -16.98 -10.82
N PRO A 91 -3.37 -16.94 -12.16
CA PRO A 91 -4.29 -16.31 -13.09
C PRO A 91 -5.66 -16.98 -13.10
N PRO A 92 -6.76 -16.23 -13.01
CA PRO A 92 -8.10 -16.80 -13.09
C PRO A 92 -8.40 -17.29 -14.52
N PRO A 93 -8.73 -18.58 -14.73
CA PRO A 93 -8.94 -19.13 -16.09
C PRO A 93 -10.05 -18.44 -16.88
N GLY A 94 -11.04 -17.87 -16.17
CA GLY A 94 -12.17 -17.16 -16.79
C GLY A 94 -11.87 -15.74 -17.27
N MET A 95 -10.64 -15.23 -17.05
CA MET A 95 -10.24 -13.86 -17.41
C MET A 95 -8.85 -13.86 -18.11
N PRO A 96 -8.70 -14.52 -19.28
CA PRO A 96 -7.40 -14.78 -19.90
C PRO A 96 -6.63 -13.50 -20.29
N ASP A 97 -7.33 -12.42 -20.62
CA ASP A 97 -6.72 -11.14 -21.05
C ASP A 97 -6.42 -10.18 -19.90
N LEU A 98 -6.73 -10.57 -18.65
CA LEU A 98 -6.65 -9.70 -17.49
C LEU A 98 -5.24 -9.14 -17.27
N LEU A 99 -4.24 -10.00 -17.23
CA LEU A 99 -2.84 -9.59 -17.00
C LEU A 99 -2.29 -8.72 -18.14
N THR A 100 -2.65 -9.05 -19.38
CA THR A 100 -2.27 -8.24 -20.54
C THR A 100 -2.92 -6.85 -20.49
N GLY A 101 -4.18 -6.75 -20.07
CA GLY A 101 -4.87 -5.47 -19.85
C GLY A 101 -4.23 -4.66 -18.73
N MET A 102 -3.82 -5.30 -17.64
CA MET A 102 -3.08 -4.63 -16.55
C MET A 102 -1.70 -4.15 -17.04
N ALA A 103 -0.96 -4.97 -17.77
CA ALA A 103 0.35 -4.61 -18.31
C ALA A 103 0.28 -3.41 -19.26
N LYS A 104 -0.77 -3.30 -20.07
CA LYS A 104 -1.03 -2.16 -20.97
C LYS A 104 -1.54 -0.90 -20.25
N GLY A 105 -1.80 -0.97 -18.92
CA GLY A 105 -2.39 0.13 -18.20
C GLY A 105 -3.91 0.29 -18.38
N GLU A 106 -4.58 -0.63 -19.06
CA GLU A 106 -6.03 -0.60 -19.30
C GLU A 106 -6.83 -0.97 -18.04
N VAL A 107 -6.25 -1.82 -17.17
CA VAL A 107 -6.90 -2.37 -16.00
C VAL A 107 -6.17 -1.96 -14.72
N LEU A 108 -6.86 -1.25 -13.82
CA LEU A 108 -6.42 -0.96 -12.46
C LEU A 108 -6.96 -2.04 -11.52
N GLY A 109 -6.08 -2.75 -10.84
CA GLY A 109 -6.45 -3.77 -9.85
C GLY A 109 -6.42 -3.23 -8.41
N THR A 110 -7.12 -3.92 -7.51
CA THR A 110 -7.04 -3.70 -6.07
C THR A 110 -7.37 -4.97 -5.29
N LEU A 111 -7.05 -4.98 -3.97
CA LEU A 111 -7.41 -6.05 -3.05
C LEU A 111 -8.64 -5.66 -2.21
N ALA A 112 -9.57 -6.59 -2.03
CA ALA A 112 -10.75 -6.46 -1.18
C ALA A 112 -10.80 -7.61 -0.16
N PHE A 113 -9.89 -7.57 0.84
CA PHE A 113 -9.72 -8.64 1.82
C PHE A 113 -10.34 -8.32 3.17
N SER A 114 -10.06 -7.12 3.71
CA SER A 114 -10.51 -6.73 5.05
C SER A 114 -12.03 -6.72 5.16
N GLU A 115 -12.54 -7.27 6.27
CA GLU A 115 -13.97 -7.32 6.58
C GLU A 115 -14.27 -6.78 7.96
N LYS A 116 -15.50 -6.32 8.16
CA LYS A 116 -16.00 -6.00 9.49
C LYS A 116 -16.01 -7.27 10.34
N GLY A 117 -15.18 -7.29 11.38
CA GLY A 117 -15.03 -8.46 12.28
C GLY A 117 -13.71 -9.21 12.12
N SER A 118 -13.06 -9.22 10.95
CA SER A 118 -11.73 -9.84 10.79
C SER A 118 -10.60 -9.02 11.40
N ARG A 119 -10.81 -7.72 11.63
CA ARG A 119 -9.83 -6.76 12.17
C ARG A 119 -8.50 -6.81 11.41
N SER A 120 -7.36 -6.98 12.10
CA SER A 120 -6.04 -7.04 11.46
C SER A 120 -5.68 -8.41 10.86
N HIS A 121 -6.59 -9.40 10.93
CA HIS A 121 -6.40 -10.73 10.36
C HIS A 121 -6.99 -10.80 8.95
N PHE A 122 -6.38 -10.09 7.99
CA PHE A 122 -6.87 -10.02 6.62
C PHE A 122 -6.96 -11.40 5.91
N TRP A 123 -6.23 -12.38 6.41
CA TRP A 123 -6.20 -13.76 5.91
C TRP A 123 -7.35 -14.63 6.44
N ALA A 124 -8.17 -14.12 7.34
CA ALA A 124 -9.29 -14.82 7.95
C ALA A 124 -10.61 -14.10 7.64
N PRO A 125 -11.17 -14.28 6.42
CA PRO A 125 -12.43 -13.66 6.06
C PRO A 125 -13.56 -14.20 6.94
N VAL A 126 -14.52 -13.34 7.26
CA VAL A 126 -15.75 -13.70 7.99
C VAL A 126 -16.81 -14.20 7.02
N SER A 127 -16.81 -13.66 5.80
CA SER A 127 -17.69 -14.11 4.72
C SER A 127 -17.30 -15.50 4.19
N SER A 128 -18.24 -16.19 3.61
CA SER A 128 -18.04 -17.50 2.96
C SER A 128 -18.59 -17.48 1.54
N ALA A 129 -17.97 -18.28 0.68
CA ALA A 129 -18.46 -18.58 -0.65
C ALA A 129 -19.25 -19.90 -0.65
N SER A 130 -20.20 -20.01 -1.56
CA SER A 130 -20.98 -21.25 -1.77
C SER A 130 -20.99 -21.61 -3.25
N ALA A 131 -20.58 -22.84 -3.58
CA ALA A 131 -20.59 -23.33 -4.96
C ALA A 131 -21.99 -23.76 -5.39
N ASN A 132 -22.37 -23.43 -6.62
CA ASN A 132 -23.59 -23.85 -7.29
C ASN A 132 -23.29 -24.14 -8.77
N GLY A 133 -22.90 -25.37 -9.07
CA GLY A 133 -22.43 -25.75 -10.41
C GLY A 133 -21.19 -24.97 -10.80
N ASP A 134 -21.24 -24.28 -11.94
CA ASP A 134 -20.14 -23.48 -12.49
C ASP A 134 -20.06 -22.04 -11.89
N THR A 135 -20.90 -21.74 -10.90
CA THR A 135 -20.92 -20.43 -10.24
C THR A 135 -20.62 -20.54 -8.74
N VAL A 136 -20.15 -19.43 -8.19
CA VAL A 136 -19.94 -19.23 -6.75
C VAL A 136 -20.76 -18.02 -6.32
N THR A 137 -21.60 -18.18 -5.32
CA THR A 137 -22.31 -17.10 -4.65
C THR A 137 -21.53 -16.63 -3.43
N MET A 138 -21.51 -15.33 -3.21
CA MET A 138 -20.77 -14.70 -2.12
C MET A 138 -21.53 -13.51 -1.57
N GLN A 139 -21.63 -13.42 -0.23
CA GLN A 139 -22.12 -12.23 0.47
C GLN A 139 -21.01 -11.76 1.43
N ALA A 140 -20.55 -10.52 1.26
CA ALA A 140 -19.48 -9.97 2.08
C ALA A 140 -19.61 -8.45 2.26
N ASP A 141 -19.24 -7.96 3.44
CA ASP A 141 -19.05 -6.55 3.75
C ASP A 141 -17.57 -6.26 3.87
N LYS A 142 -16.97 -5.75 2.78
CA LYS A 142 -15.56 -5.39 2.73
C LYS A 142 -15.31 -4.00 3.28
N SER A 143 -14.25 -3.86 4.05
CA SER A 143 -13.83 -2.60 4.66
C SER A 143 -12.57 -2.08 4.00
N TRP A 144 -12.47 -0.74 3.86
CA TRP A 144 -11.23 -0.09 3.47
C TRP A 144 -10.64 -0.57 2.13
N VAL A 145 -11.51 -0.79 1.12
CA VAL A 145 -11.10 -1.19 -0.21
C VAL A 145 -10.54 0.02 -0.95
N THR A 146 -9.22 0.10 -1.10
CA THR A 146 -8.56 1.18 -1.83
C THR A 146 -9.02 1.18 -3.29
N SER A 147 -9.21 2.37 -3.88
CA SER A 147 -9.77 2.53 -5.23
C SER A 147 -11.17 1.96 -5.40
N ALA A 148 -11.98 1.89 -4.33
CA ALA A 148 -13.38 1.46 -4.42
C ALA A 148 -14.16 2.36 -5.40
N GLY A 149 -14.79 1.75 -6.40
CA GLY A 149 -15.51 2.43 -7.48
C GLY A 149 -14.63 2.96 -8.62
N PHE A 150 -13.29 2.93 -8.48
CA PHE A 150 -12.32 3.38 -9.48
C PHE A 150 -11.47 2.24 -10.07
N ALA A 151 -11.24 1.17 -9.30
CA ALA A 151 -10.55 -0.01 -9.79
C ALA A 151 -11.42 -0.76 -10.82
N ASP A 152 -10.77 -1.37 -11.80
CA ASP A 152 -11.41 -2.14 -12.87
C ASP A 152 -11.58 -3.62 -12.47
N VAL A 153 -10.69 -4.13 -11.57
CA VAL A 153 -10.77 -5.48 -11.03
C VAL A 153 -10.45 -5.49 -9.53
N TYR A 154 -11.19 -6.30 -8.79
CA TYR A 154 -11.06 -6.51 -7.35
C TYR A 154 -10.66 -7.96 -7.08
N VAL A 155 -9.55 -8.20 -6.38
CA VAL A 155 -9.23 -9.52 -5.83
C VAL A 155 -9.91 -9.64 -4.48
N VAL A 156 -10.91 -10.50 -4.40
CA VAL A 156 -11.79 -10.65 -3.23
C VAL A 156 -11.48 -11.94 -2.51
N SER A 157 -11.42 -11.93 -1.17
CA SER A 157 -11.30 -13.13 -0.35
C SER A 157 -12.63 -13.54 0.24
N ALA A 158 -12.84 -14.86 0.40
CA ALA A 158 -13.93 -15.44 1.17
C ALA A 158 -13.52 -16.79 1.76
N GLY A 159 -14.20 -17.25 2.80
CA GLY A 159 -14.09 -18.65 3.21
C GLY A 159 -14.42 -19.56 2.04
N SER A 160 -13.66 -20.66 1.89
CA SER A 160 -13.73 -21.52 0.71
C SER A 160 -15.11 -22.12 0.50
N ALA A 161 -15.51 -22.22 -0.76
CA ALA A 161 -16.72 -22.94 -1.18
C ALA A 161 -16.65 -24.46 -0.91
N SER A 162 -15.48 -24.99 -0.49
CA SER A 162 -15.36 -26.37 0.03
C SER A 162 -16.16 -26.62 1.30
N GLY A 163 -16.41 -25.55 2.08
CA GLY A 163 -16.98 -25.64 3.42
C GLY A 163 -16.00 -26.10 4.50
N THR A 164 -14.73 -26.34 4.15
CA THR A 164 -13.68 -26.71 5.12
C THR A 164 -13.30 -25.50 5.95
N ALA A 165 -13.38 -25.63 7.27
CA ALA A 165 -13.04 -24.54 8.19
C ALA A 165 -11.58 -24.09 8.03
N GLY A 166 -11.37 -22.79 7.92
CA GLY A 166 -10.04 -22.18 7.77
C GLY A 166 -9.51 -22.14 6.33
N GLU A 167 -10.14 -22.82 5.37
CA GLU A 167 -9.80 -22.65 3.97
C GLU A 167 -10.36 -21.35 3.40
N VAL A 168 -9.58 -20.69 2.57
CA VAL A 168 -9.90 -19.42 1.93
C VAL A 168 -9.76 -19.55 0.41
N ASP A 169 -10.69 -18.97 -0.31
CA ASP A 169 -10.59 -18.77 -1.75
C ASP A 169 -10.39 -17.29 -2.09
N LEU A 170 -9.67 -17.02 -3.17
CA LEU A 170 -9.57 -15.71 -3.79
C LEU A 170 -10.26 -15.72 -5.15
N TYR A 171 -10.97 -14.63 -5.46
CA TYR A 171 -11.70 -14.47 -6.72
C TYR A 171 -11.41 -13.12 -7.35
N ALA A 172 -11.25 -13.07 -8.68
CA ALA A 172 -11.20 -11.84 -9.44
C ALA A 172 -12.62 -11.41 -9.82
N MET A 173 -13.01 -10.20 -9.45
CA MET A 173 -14.31 -9.60 -9.78
C MET A 173 -14.11 -8.33 -10.59
N ALA A 174 -14.71 -8.24 -11.78
CA ALA A 174 -14.73 -7.01 -12.55
C ALA A 174 -15.61 -5.94 -11.86
N LYS A 175 -15.32 -4.66 -12.11
CA LYS A 175 -16.03 -3.53 -11.47
C LYS A 175 -17.53 -3.48 -11.76
N ASP A 176 -17.95 -4.04 -12.89
CA ASP A 176 -19.33 -4.13 -13.35
C ASP A 176 -20.00 -5.45 -12.97
N ALA A 177 -19.36 -6.28 -12.14
CA ALA A 177 -19.96 -7.51 -11.65
C ALA A 177 -21.26 -7.21 -10.89
N PRO A 178 -22.39 -7.83 -11.28
CA PRO A 178 -23.66 -7.61 -10.58
C PRO A 178 -23.53 -7.94 -9.09
N GLY A 179 -24.01 -7.03 -8.24
CA GLY A 179 -23.97 -7.18 -6.78
C GLY A 179 -22.69 -6.66 -6.12
N LEU A 180 -21.74 -6.08 -6.86
CA LEU A 180 -20.59 -5.36 -6.30
C LEU A 180 -20.94 -3.88 -6.19
N THR A 181 -20.97 -3.32 -4.97
CA THR A 181 -21.37 -1.93 -4.74
C THR A 181 -20.46 -1.23 -3.73
N VAL A 182 -20.22 0.07 -3.96
CA VAL A 182 -19.56 0.93 -2.96
C VAL A 182 -20.60 1.33 -1.91
N ALA A 183 -20.37 0.94 -0.65
CA ALA A 183 -21.37 1.06 0.42
C ALA A 183 -21.35 2.41 1.16
N GLY A 184 -20.40 3.30 0.85
CA GLY A 184 -20.29 4.63 1.47
C GLY A 184 -19.05 5.37 1.04
N PRO A 185 -18.88 6.64 1.46
CA PRO A 185 -17.71 7.45 1.15
C PRO A 185 -16.48 7.01 1.96
N TRP A 186 -15.29 7.35 1.45
CA TRP A 186 -14.08 7.35 2.24
C TRP A 186 -13.93 8.65 3.02
N ILE A 187 -13.88 8.56 4.36
CA ILE A 187 -13.67 9.70 5.26
C ILE A 187 -12.50 9.35 6.18
N GLY A 188 -11.28 9.48 5.67
CA GLY A 188 -10.06 9.17 6.41
C GLY A 188 -9.41 10.42 7.03
N MET A 189 -8.65 10.24 8.11
CA MET A 189 -7.80 11.28 8.67
C MET A 189 -6.66 11.64 7.72
N GLY A 190 -6.09 10.65 7.03
CA GLY A 190 -5.05 10.75 6.01
C GLY A 190 -5.39 9.87 4.81
N LEU A 191 -4.53 9.88 3.78
CA LEU A 191 -4.72 9.19 2.50
C LEU A 191 -6.10 9.49 1.90
N ARG A 192 -6.52 10.74 2.00
CA ARG A 192 -7.92 11.14 1.78
C ARG A 192 -8.40 10.91 0.36
N GLY A 193 -7.48 10.90 -0.61
CA GLY A 193 -7.81 10.69 -2.02
C GLY A 193 -7.71 9.24 -2.51
N ASN A 194 -7.35 8.26 -1.67
CA ASN A 194 -7.16 6.89 -2.15
C ASN A 194 -8.46 6.06 -2.28
N ALA A 195 -9.63 6.66 -1.99
CA ALA A 195 -10.94 6.03 -2.08
C ALA A 195 -11.02 4.68 -1.35
N SER A 196 -10.47 4.58 -0.12
CA SER A 196 -10.51 3.35 0.69
C SER A 196 -11.90 3.14 1.32
N ALA A 197 -12.93 3.07 0.48
CA ALA A 197 -14.32 3.00 0.90
C ALA A 197 -14.77 1.59 1.28
N PRO A 198 -15.86 1.45 2.06
CA PRO A 198 -16.50 0.16 2.28
C PRO A 198 -17.22 -0.30 1.01
N MET A 199 -17.26 -1.62 0.79
CA MET A 199 -17.96 -2.26 -0.32
C MET A 199 -18.82 -3.42 0.16
N THR A 200 -20.00 -3.58 -0.40
CA THR A 200 -20.84 -4.78 -0.27
C THR A 200 -20.75 -5.62 -1.52
N ILE A 201 -20.72 -6.91 -1.30
CA ILE A 201 -20.75 -7.95 -2.32
C ILE A 201 -21.95 -8.83 -2.04
N ASP A 202 -22.88 -8.92 -3.00
CA ASP A 202 -23.97 -9.90 -3.04
C ASP A 202 -24.03 -10.41 -4.48
N ALA A 203 -23.09 -11.30 -4.81
CA ALA A 203 -22.77 -11.62 -6.19
C ALA A 203 -22.74 -13.13 -6.44
N SER A 204 -23.06 -13.50 -7.68
CA SER A 204 -22.80 -14.81 -8.24
C SER A 204 -21.83 -14.66 -9.39
N ILE A 205 -20.66 -15.29 -9.28
CA ILE A 205 -19.55 -15.20 -10.26
C ILE A 205 -19.18 -16.60 -10.77
N PRO A 206 -18.59 -16.72 -11.97
CA PRO A 206 -18.07 -17.99 -12.46
C PRO A 206 -16.99 -18.56 -11.52
N VAL A 207 -17.01 -19.88 -11.28
CA VAL A 207 -15.91 -20.58 -10.58
C VAL A 207 -14.57 -20.34 -11.28
N ALA A 208 -14.57 -20.18 -12.58
CA ALA A 208 -13.38 -19.88 -13.38
C ALA A 208 -12.71 -18.51 -13.05
N HIS A 209 -13.36 -17.65 -12.26
CA HIS A 209 -12.77 -16.41 -11.73
C HIS A 209 -11.96 -16.63 -10.44
N ARG A 210 -11.89 -17.88 -9.91
CA ARG A 210 -11.07 -18.23 -8.75
C ARG A 210 -9.57 -18.18 -9.11
N LEU A 211 -8.76 -17.69 -8.18
CA LEU A 211 -7.31 -17.70 -8.26
C LEU A 211 -6.77 -19.02 -7.70
N GLY A 212 -6.15 -19.81 -8.55
CA GLY A 212 -5.58 -21.10 -8.19
C GLY A 212 -6.63 -22.17 -7.82
N ASP A 213 -6.17 -23.19 -7.10
CA ASP A 213 -7.02 -24.29 -6.65
C ASP A 213 -7.94 -23.88 -5.50
N GLN A 214 -8.99 -24.64 -5.27
CA GLN A 214 -9.90 -24.46 -4.14
C GLN A 214 -9.15 -24.58 -2.80
N GLY A 215 -9.33 -23.60 -1.91
CA GLY A 215 -8.65 -23.54 -0.62
C GLY A 215 -7.24 -22.93 -0.68
N ALA A 216 -6.71 -22.57 -1.86
CA ALA A 216 -5.35 -22.04 -2.01
C ALA A 216 -5.18 -20.59 -1.55
N GLY A 217 -6.26 -19.87 -1.25
CA GLY A 217 -6.23 -18.43 -0.99
C GLY A 217 -5.36 -18.04 0.20
N PHE A 218 -5.34 -18.80 1.28
CA PHE A 218 -4.46 -18.54 2.43
C PHE A 218 -2.98 -18.56 2.02
N GLY A 219 -2.56 -19.56 1.23
CA GLY A 219 -1.19 -19.66 0.70
C GLY A 219 -0.81 -18.47 -0.18
N LEU A 220 -1.71 -18.03 -1.07
CA LEU A 220 -1.50 -16.85 -1.91
C LEU A 220 -1.37 -15.57 -1.08
N MET A 221 -2.21 -15.41 -0.04
CA MET A 221 -2.11 -14.27 0.87
C MET A 221 -0.80 -14.22 1.63
N MET A 222 -0.31 -15.35 2.16
CA MET A 222 0.90 -15.39 2.98
C MET A 222 2.18 -15.35 2.16
N ASN A 223 2.22 -16.05 1.03
CA ASN A 223 3.44 -16.22 0.24
C ASN A 223 3.61 -15.14 -0.84
N THR A 224 2.52 -14.48 -1.27
CA THR A 224 2.56 -13.45 -2.33
C THR A 224 2.14 -12.09 -1.77
N VAL A 225 0.93 -11.96 -1.25
CA VAL A 225 0.41 -10.65 -0.83
C VAL A 225 1.20 -10.07 0.34
N LEU A 226 1.45 -10.85 1.39
CA LEU A 226 2.11 -10.37 2.61
C LEU A 226 3.50 -9.77 2.35
N PRO A 227 4.42 -10.43 1.61
CA PRO A 227 5.73 -9.84 1.30
C PRO A 227 5.62 -8.53 0.51
N TRP A 228 4.86 -8.52 -0.58
CA TRP A 228 4.72 -7.35 -1.44
C TRP A 228 4.03 -6.19 -0.74
N PHE A 229 2.97 -6.48 0.02
CA PHE A 229 2.26 -5.45 0.79
C PHE A 229 3.13 -4.86 1.91
N ASN A 230 3.88 -5.69 2.66
CA ASN A 230 4.71 -5.20 3.74
C ASN A 230 5.88 -4.35 3.22
N LEU A 231 6.55 -4.77 2.15
CA LEU A 231 7.58 -3.98 1.48
C LEU A 231 7.01 -2.66 0.95
N GLY A 232 5.89 -2.73 0.26
CA GLY A 232 5.24 -1.54 -0.30
C GLY A 232 4.74 -0.57 0.76
N ASN A 233 4.14 -1.06 1.85
CA ASN A 233 3.69 -0.22 2.96
C ASN A 233 4.89 0.47 3.66
N ALA A 234 6.01 -0.24 3.83
CA ALA A 234 7.25 0.34 4.32
C ALA A 234 7.77 1.43 3.37
N ALA A 235 7.76 1.19 2.06
CA ALA A 235 8.16 2.17 1.04
C ALA A 235 7.30 3.44 1.08
N VAL A 236 5.97 3.30 1.22
CA VAL A 236 5.05 4.44 1.40
C VAL A 236 5.41 5.23 2.66
N SER A 237 5.60 4.55 3.79
CA SER A 237 5.97 5.19 5.06
C SER A 237 7.28 5.96 4.97
N LEU A 238 8.28 5.43 4.26
CA LEU A 238 9.58 6.10 4.06
C LEU A 238 9.52 7.24 3.04
N GLY A 239 8.66 7.15 2.02
CA GLY A 239 8.38 8.26 1.11
C GLY A 239 7.77 9.45 1.84
N LEU A 240 6.73 9.22 2.65
CA LEU A 240 6.11 10.24 3.50
C LEU A 240 7.10 10.85 4.50
N SER A 241 7.95 10.01 5.12
CA SER A 241 9.01 10.45 6.02
C SER A 241 10.03 11.33 5.31
N SER A 242 10.38 10.98 4.08
CA SER A 242 11.29 11.75 3.23
C SER A 242 10.72 13.13 2.91
N ALA A 243 9.46 13.20 2.51
CA ALA A 243 8.76 14.46 2.25
C ALA A 243 8.75 15.38 3.48
N ALA A 244 8.37 14.83 4.65
CA ALA A 244 8.33 15.57 5.91
C ALA A 244 9.74 16.08 6.32
N ASN A 245 10.76 15.22 6.21
CA ASN A 245 12.14 15.58 6.53
C ASN A 245 12.67 16.67 5.60
N THR A 246 12.43 16.59 4.30
CA THR A 246 12.85 17.59 3.31
C THR A 246 12.17 18.93 3.56
N ALA A 247 10.86 18.93 3.79
CA ALA A 247 10.12 20.16 4.10
C ALA A 247 10.57 20.79 5.43
N ALA A 248 10.86 19.99 6.46
CA ALA A 248 11.37 20.47 7.74
C ALA A 248 12.76 21.08 7.59
N LEU A 249 13.68 20.45 6.84
CA LEU A 249 15.01 20.98 6.55
C LEU A 249 14.94 22.34 5.83
N ALA A 250 14.11 22.46 4.80
CA ALA A 250 13.91 23.70 4.07
C ALA A 250 13.38 24.82 4.98
N HIS A 251 12.38 24.50 5.82
CA HIS A 251 11.79 25.46 6.74
C HIS A 251 12.80 25.97 7.78
N VAL A 252 13.52 25.09 8.48
CA VAL A 252 14.45 25.52 9.54
C VAL A 252 15.68 26.24 9.00
N GLY A 253 16.01 26.03 7.73
CA GLY A 253 17.08 26.77 7.03
C GLY A 253 16.67 28.19 6.67
N SER A 254 15.40 28.45 6.39
CA SER A 254 14.87 29.73 5.94
C SER A 254 14.22 30.56 7.05
N ALA A 255 13.51 29.92 7.98
CA ALA A 255 12.85 30.61 9.10
C ALA A 255 13.87 31.18 10.09
N ARG A 256 13.61 32.41 10.55
CA ARG A 256 14.55 33.18 11.39
C ARG A 256 13.98 33.53 12.76
N LEU A 257 14.87 33.61 13.71
CA LEU A 257 14.68 34.28 14.99
C LEU A 257 15.07 35.74 14.80
N GLU A 258 14.14 36.63 14.48
CA GLU A 258 14.40 38.02 14.09
C GLU A 258 15.22 38.81 15.12
N HIS A 259 14.92 38.57 16.44
CA HIS A 259 15.62 39.23 17.54
C HIS A 259 17.09 38.80 17.70
N GLN A 260 17.50 37.67 17.07
CA GLN A 260 18.87 37.15 17.08
C GLN A 260 19.53 37.22 15.67
N ASN A 261 18.72 37.51 14.65
CA ASN A 261 19.10 37.45 13.25
C ASN A 261 19.71 36.09 12.84
N GLU A 262 19.22 35.00 13.44
CA GLU A 262 19.71 33.66 13.20
C GLU A 262 18.61 32.76 12.61
N ALA A 263 18.96 31.77 11.77
CA ALA A 263 18.05 30.77 11.29
C ALA A 263 17.69 29.80 12.42
N LEU A 264 16.50 29.15 12.35
CA LEU A 264 16.12 28.11 13.32
C LEU A 264 17.13 26.97 13.38
N SER A 265 17.78 26.66 12.26
CA SER A 265 18.86 25.68 12.17
C SER A 265 20.10 26.01 13.01
N ALA A 266 20.27 27.27 13.47
CA ALA A 266 21.35 27.66 14.38
C ALA A 266 21.13 27.11 15.81
N LEU A 267 19.91 26.73 16.18
CA LEU A 267 19.60 26.21 17.51
C LEU A 267 20.07 24.74 17.64
N PRO A 268 20.92 24.43 18.68
CA PRO A 268 21.41 23.06 18.88
C PRO A 268 20.31 22.01 19.04
N THR A 269 19.20 22.39 19.69
CA THR A 269 18.04 21.52 19.90
C THR A 269 17.34 21.16 18.59
N ILE A 270 17.21 22.11 17.66
CA ILE A 270 16.65 21.90 16.33
C ILE A 270 17.56 20.99 15.51
N ARG A 271 18.89 21.29 15.48
CA ARG A 271 19.86 20.43 14.77
C ARG A 271 19.85 18.98 15.27
N ALA A 272 19.75 18.77 16.59
CA ALA A 272 19.68 17.42 17.15
C ALA A 272 18.42 16.67 16.69
N GLN A 273 17.28 17.34 16.56
CA GLN A 273 16.04 16.75 16.08
C GLN A 273 16.11 16.41 14.59
N ILE A 274 16.62 17.32 13.77
CA ILE A 274 16.86 17.09 12.33
C ILE A 274 17.83 15.90 12.14
N ALA A 275 18.91 15.84 12.91
CA ALA A 275 19.85 14.71 12.84
C ALA A 275 19.17 13.37 13.18
N ARG A 276 18.32 13.30 14.21
CA ARG A 276 17.57 12.08 14.56
C ARG A 276 16.65 11.65 13.42
N MET A 277 15.90 12.57 12.81
CA MET A 277 15.05 12.25 11.66
C MET A 277 15.85 11.69 10.49
N GLY A 278 16.96 12.36 10.11
CA GLY A 278 17.80 11.94 8.99
C GLY A 278 18.48 10.60 9.22
N ILE A 279 19.00 10.33 10.42
CA ILE A 279 19.65 9.05 10.78
C ILE A 279 18.60 7.92 10.78
N SER A 280 17.43 8.13 11.37
CA SER A 280 16.34 7.14 11.38
C SER A 280 15.90 6.81 9.95
N LEU A 281 15.67 7.83 9.12
CA LEU A 281 15.27 7.64 7.72
C LEU A 281 16.34 6.84 6.93
N ALA A 282 17.63 7.15 7.11
CA ALA A 282 18.73 6.45 6.45
C ALA A 282 18.79 4.96 6.87
N ALA A 283 18.65 4.68 8.18
CA ALA A 283 18.63 3.31 8.70
C ALA A 283 17.47 2.50 8.13
N GLN A 284 16.28 3.07 8.09
CA GLN A 284 15.09 2.38 7.57
C GLN A 284 15.14 2.17 6.05
N ARG A 285 15.72 3.11 5.29
CA ARG A 285 15.96 2.91 3.85
C ARG A 285 16.91 1.74 3.58
N ALA A 286 17.99 1.64 4.37
CA ALA A 286 18.92 0.52 4.27
C ALA A 286 18.23 -0.82 4.60
N PHE A 287 17.36 -0.85 5.61
CA PHE A 287 16.61 -2.04 5.98
C PHE A 287 15.56 -2.41 4.91
N LEU A 288 14.82 -1.44 4.36
CA LEU A 288 13.89 -1.69 3.24
C LEU A 288 14.62 -2.29 2.03
N ALA A 289 15.76 -1.71 1.65
CA ALA A 289 16.56 -2.23 0.55
C ALA A 289 17.09 -3.65 0.81
N HIS A 290 17.45 -3.98 2.06
CA HIS A 290 17.83 -5.33 2.45
C HIS A 290 16.64 -6.30 2.37
N ALA A 291 15.49 -5.93 2.94
CA ALA A 291 14.28 -6.76 2.91
C ALA A 291 13.77 -7.00 1.48
N ALA A 292 13.81 -5.97 0.61
CA ALA A 292 13.43 -6.13 -0.79
C ALA A 292 14.33 -7.11 -1.54
N ARG A 293 15.65 -7.04 -1.34
CA ARG A 293 16.59 -8.02 -1.91
C ARG A 293 16.34 -9.43 -1.37
N SER A 294 16.07 -9.58 -0.08
CA SER A 294 15.81 -10.92 0.49
C SER A 294 14.52 -11.55 -0.02
N VAL A 295 13.55 -10.77 -0.49
CA VAL A 295 12.35 -11.29 -1.18
C VAL A 295 12.66 -11.65 -2.63
N SER A 296 13.58 -10.93 -3.29
CA SER A 296 14.03 -11.27 -4.66
C SER A 296 14.88 -12.54 -4.69
N GLU A 297 15.69 -12.75 -3.66
CA GLU A 297 16.58 -13.90 -3.48
C GLU A 297 16.33 -14.52 -2.10
N PRO A 298 15.26 -15.35 -1.96
CA PRO A 298 14.81 -15.81 -0.65
C PRO A 298 15.82 -16.71 0.07
N ASP A 299 15.95 -16.46 1.38
CA ASP A 299 16.72 -17.27 2.31
C ASP A 299 15.94 -17.53 3.63
N GLU A 300 16.59 -18.16 4.61
CA GLU A 300 16.00 -18.47 5.91
C GLU A 300 15.57 -17.24 6.73
N THR A 301 16.09 -16.05 6.43
CA THR A 301 15.79 -14.79 7.12
C THR A 301 14.69 -13.99 6.44
N THR A 302 14.29 -14.34 5.22
CA THR A 302 13.35 -13.58 4.39
C THR A 302 12.03 -13.29 5.11
N MET A 303 11.43 -14.31 5.74
CA MET A 303 10.17 -14.11 6.47
C MET A 303 10.34 -13.14 7.64
N LEU A 304 11.42 -13.21 8.37
CA LEU A 304 11.73 -12.26 9.46
C LEU A 304 11.86 -10.83 8.92
N ASN A 305 12.55 -10.65 7.80
CA ASN A 305 12.68 -9.35 7.14
C ASN A 305 11.31 -8.80 6.69
N VAL A 306 10.46 -9.64 6.11
CA VAL A 306 9.10 -9.28 5.68
C VAL A 306 8.22 -8.86 6.85
N LEU A 307 8.28 -9.55 7.99
CA LEU A 307 7.51 -9.21 9.19
C LEU A 307 8.00 -7.90 9.83
N ALA A 308 9.32 -7.69 9.88
CA ALA A 308 9.93 -6.56 10.57
C ALA A 308 9.87 -5.26 9.78
N VAL A 309 10.01 -5.30 8.44
CA VAL A 309 10.24 -4.11 7.62
C VAL A 309 9.07 -3.11 7.68
N LYS A 310 7.83 -3.61 7.60
CA LYS A 310 6.64 -2.76 7.70
C LYS A 310 6.50 -2.14 9.08
N ALA A 311 6.60 -2.96 10.14
CA ALA A 311 6.42 -2.49 11.52
C ALA A 311 7.46 -1.41 11.86
N SER A 312 8.75 -1.66 11.60
CA SER A 312 9.82 -0.70 11.92
C SER A 312 9.76 0.58 11.07
N ALA A 313 9.40 0.49 9.78
CA ALA A 313 9.23 1.64 8.93
C ALA A 313 8.03 2.52 9.35
N ASN A 314 6.93 1.89 9.77
CA ASN A 314 5.76 2.60 10.30
C ASN A 314 6.09 3.36 11.58
N ASP A 315 6.75 2.73 12.55
CA ASP A 315 7.16 3.39 13.79
C ASP A 315 8.11 4.57 13.53
N ALA A 316 9.07 4.37 12.62
CA ALA A 316 9.98 5.43 12.21
C ALA A 316 9.23 6.60 11.54
N ALA A 317 8.24 6.30 10.68
CA ALA A 317 7.45 7.32 10.01
C ALA A 317 6.60 8.13 10.99
N LEU A 318 6.00 7.48 11.99
CA LEU A 318 5.29 8.17 13.07
C LEU A 318 6.21 9.12 13.83
N ALA A 319 7.41 8.65 14.21
CA ALA A 319 8.40 9.44 14.95
C ALA A 319 8.97 10.60 14.12
N ILE A 320 9.29 10.36 12.83
CA ILE A 320 9.86 11.37 11.92
C ILE A 320 8.82 12.46 11.65
N THR A 321 7.59 12.10 11.30
CA THR A 321 6.55 13.09 10.96
C THR A 321 6.11 13.89 12.19
N ASP A 322 6.03 13.27 13.38
CA ASP A 322 5.80 13.99 14.65
C ASP A 322 6.92 14.98 14.95
N THR A 323 8.18 14.56 14.80
CA THR A 323 9.33 15.42 15.01
C THR A 323 9.33 16.60 14.03
N ALA A 324 9.00 16.38 12.75
CA ALA A 324 8.88 17.43 11.75
C ALA A 324 7.80 18.46 12.13
N MET A 325 6.63 18.01 12.61
CA MET A 325 5.59 18.90 13.14
C MET A 325 6.10 19.78 14.29
N ARG A 326 6.82 19.19 15.26
CA ARG A 326 7.37 19.90 16.41
C ARG A 326 8.45 20.92 16.04
N VAL A 327 9.35 20.55 15.13
CA VAL A 327 10.46 21.39 14.68
C VAL A 327 9.96 22.61 13.89
N CYS A 328 8.91 22.44 13.09
CA CYS A 328 8.32 23.51 12.27
C CYS A 328 7.20 24.26 12.98
N GLY A 329 6.71 23.78 14.13
CA GLY A 329 5.77 24.46 14.99
C GLY A 329 4.51 24.96 14.28
N GLY A 330 4.18 26.24 14.51
CA GLY A 330 2.96 26.85 13.96
C GLY A 330 2.85 26.81 12.44
N ALA A 331 3.97 26.86 11.70
CA ALA A 331 3.97 26.80 10.23
C ALA A 331 3.50 25.42 9.71
N ALA A 332 3.88 24.34 10.38
CA ALA A 332 3.39 23.00 10.05
C ALA A 332 1.92 22.83 10.48
N PHE A 333 1.56 23.28 11.68
CA PHE A 333 0.21 23.15 12.23
C PHE A 333 -0.84 23.94 11.44
N SER A 334 -0.48 25.10 10.89
CA SER A 334 -1.37 25.97 10.12
C SER A 334 -1.44 25.66 8.62
N LYS A 335 -0.93 24.50 8.19
CA LYS A 335 -0.93 24.02 6.81
C LYS A 335 -0.15 24.86 5.79
N HIS A 336 0.77 25.75 6.26
CA HIS A 336 1.69 26.44 5.37
C HIS A 336 2.80 25.52 4.81
N LEU A 337 2.95 24.33 5.39
CA LEU A 337 3.89 23.31 4.99
C LEU A 337 3.18 21.98 4.75
N PRO A 338 3.65 21.13 3.82
CA PRO A 338 3.01 19.84 3.53
C PRO A 338 3.22 18.79 4.65
N ILE A 339 3.83 19.18 5.77
CA ILE A 339 4.25 18.30 6.87
C ILE A 339 3.02 17.70 7.57
N GLU A 340 1.94 18.50 7.79
CA GLU A 340 0.76 18.02 8.48
C GLU A 340 0.02 16.93 7.67
N ARG A 341 0.05 17.01 6.33
CA ARG A 341 -0.47 15.96 5.45
C ARG A 341 0.35 14.67 5.61
N ALA A 342 1.68 14.76 5.52
CA ALA A 342 2.55 13.61 5.73
C ALA A 342 2.39 13.00 7.14
N PHE A 343 2.19 13.84 8.16
CA PHE A 343 1.89 13.42 9.54
C PHE A 343 0.58 12.62 9.62
N ARG A 344 -0.50 13.05 8.95
CA ARG A 344 -1.78 12.34 8.94
C ARG A 344 -1.70 11.05 8.12
N ASP A 345 -1.09 11.11 6.95
CA ASP A 345 -0.96 9.98 6.02
C ASP A 345 -0.12 8.84 6.63
N ALA A 346 0.96 9.16 7.33
CA ALA A 346 1.83 8.17 7.97
C ALA A 346 1.12 7.31 9.03
N ARG A 347 0.03 7.82 9.64
CA ARG A 347 -0.75 7.05 10.62
C ARG A 347 -1.44 5.82 10.01
N ALA A 348 -1.74 5.86 8.72
CA ALA A 348 -2.41 4.76 8.04
C ALA A 348 -1.58 3.46 8.05
N GLY A 349 -0.26 3.56 7.86
CA GLY A 349 0.62 2.39 7.79
C GLY A 349 0.51 1.45 8.98
N SER A 350 0.52 1.99 10.19
CA SER A 350 0.52 1.19 11.43
C SER A 350 -0.84 0.52 11.71
N VAL A 351 -1.96 1.08 11.22
CA VAL A 351 -3.30 0.50 11.44
C VAL A 351 -3.80 -0.37 10.29
N MET A 352 -3.13 -0.36 9.14
CA MET A 352 -3.44 -1.26 8.02
C MET A 352 -3.04 -2.70 8.37
N ALA A 353 -3.94 -3.65 8.06
CA ALA A 353 -3.70 -5.07 8.32
C ALA A 353 -2.61 -5.68 7.40
N PRO A 354 -1.68 -6.50 7.95
CA PRO A 354 -1.50 -6.76 9.38
C PRO A 354 -0.95 -5.52 10.09
N THR A 355 -1.50 -5.17 11.25
CA THR A 355 -1.05 -4.01 12.04
C THR A 355 0.38 -4.19 12.56
N ALA A 356 1.05 -3.10 12.92
CA ALA A 356 2.40 -3.18 13.48
C ALA A 356 2.46 -4.11 14.71
N ASP A 357 1.46 -4.06 15.60
CA ASP A 357 1.40 -4.92 16.80
C ASP A 357 1.32 -6.40 16.44
N VAL A 358 0.51 -6.78 15.44
CA VAL A 358 0.43 -8.17 14.95
C VAL A 358 1.75 -8.62 14.32
N LEU A 359 2.43 -7.73 13.59
CA LEU A 359 3.73 -8.05 13.00
C LEU A 359 4.81 -8.22 14.06
N TYR A 360 4.81 -7.43 15.13
CA TYR A 360 5.72 -7.62 16.26
C TYR A 360 5.46 -8.93 16.99
N ASP A 361 4.18 -9.32 17.20
CA ASP A 361 3.84 -10.63 17.77
C ASP A 361 4.36 -11.78 16.88
N PHE A 362 4.12 -11.70 15.58
CA PHE A 362 4.57 -12.72 14.62
C PHE A 362 6.09 -12.80 14.56
N TYR A 363 6.78 -11.67 14.53
CA TYR A 363 8.24 -11.63 14.60
C TYR A 363 8.76 -12.28 15.91
N GLY A 364 8.15 -11.89 17.04
CA GLY A 364 8.48 -12.46 18.34
C GLY A 364 8.26 -13.97 18.40
N LYS A 365 7.14 -14.47 17.87
CA LYS A 365 6.88 -15.91 17.74
C LYS A 365 7.92 -16.60 16.87
N ALA A 366 8.24 -16.04 15.70
CA ALA A 366 9.19 -16.62 14.77
C ALA A 366 10.60 -16.78 15.40
N VAL A 367 11.11 -15.74 16.05
CA VAL A 367 12.44 -15.80 16.70
C VAL A 367 12.46 -16.68 17.95
N ALA A 368 11.30 -16.89 18.59
CA ALA A 368 11.14 -17.78 19.72
C ALA A 368 10.87 -19.26 19.31
N GLY A 369 10.76 -19.54 18.02
CA GLY A 369 10.46 -20.89 17.51
C GLY A 369 9.01 -21.33 17.78
N LEU A 370 8.07 -20.38 17.93
CA LEU A 370 6.65 -20.64 18.13
C LEU A 370 5.88 -20.62 16.81
N PRO A 371 4.74 -21.33 16.69
CA PRO A 371 3.86 -21.22 15.52
C PRO A 371 3.35 -19.80 15.35
N LEU A 372 3.29 -19.31 14.10
CA LEU A 372 2.76 -17.97 13.80
C LEU A 372 1.23 -17.92 13.96
N PHE A 373 0.54 -19.01 13.60
CA PHE A 373 -0.91 -19.16 13.60
C PHE A 373 -1.36 -20.24 14.56
#